data_a0c133dbdb684eb58857f14b3e892a84
#
_entry.id   a0c133dbdb684eb58857f14b3e892a84
#
_cell.length_a   1.000
_cell.length_b   1.000
_cell.length_c   1.000
_cell.angle_alpha   90.00
_cell.angle_beta   90.00
_cell.angle_gamma   90.00
#
_symmetry.space_group_name_H-M   'P 1'
#
loop_
_entity.id
_entity.type
_entity.pdbx_description
1 polymer ?
#
loop_
_entity_poly.entity_id
_entity_poly.type
_entity_poly.pdbx_seq_one_letter_code
_entity_poly.pdbx_strand_id
1 'polypeptide(L)'
;SAAPPGARARRTDQPVGLDALPPTIAECFGVDAPGVWTGESLVATVREGAAPTDTPIVSVAVRGEEVTTQPIPRSLADGDLLVSVRDERWLYTENTETGAIELYDRQQDPTQQDELSAKQGGLSADAQQAHDRFSEIAAEHAAMLSAAADNDTAGDDAVDEELETRLAALGYR
;
A
#
# COMPACT_ATOMS: atom_id res chain seq x y z
N SER A 1 -13.73 -12.63 -23.80
CA SER A 1 -14.89 -12.56 -22.90
C SER A 1 -15.56 -11.23 -23.13
N ALA A 2 -16.79 -11.22 -23.62
CA ALA A 2 -17.54 -9.99 -23.82
C ALA A 2 -18.06 -9.49 -22.48
N ALA A 3 -18.01 -8.18 -22.28
CA ALA A 3 -18.62 -7.56 -21.11
C ALA A 3 -20.12 -7.92 -21.05
N PRO A 4 -20.72 -8.09 -19.87
CA PRO A 4 -22.14 -8.40 -19.73
C PRO A 4 -22.98 -7.33 -20.42
N PRO A 5 -24.13 -7.70 -21.06
CA PRO A 5 -24.98 -6.75 -21.73
C PRO A 5 -25.48 -5.68 -20.73
N GLY A 6 -25.20 -4.41 -21.05
CA GLY A 6 -25.55 -3.28 -20.21
C GLY A 6 -24.38 -2.67 -19.40
N ALA A 7 -23.21 -3.30 -19.34
CA ALA A 7 -22.04 -2.70 -18.74
C ALA A 7 -21.58 -1.50 -19.58
N ARG A 8 -21.70 -0.29 -19.04
CA ARG A 8 -21.09 0.90 -19.62
C ARG A 8 -19.69 1.05 -19.01
N ALA A 9 -18.70 1.31 -19.88
CA ALA A 9 -17.40 1.71 -19.41
C ALA A 9 -17.56 2.98 -18.53
N ARG A 10 -17.05 2.92 -17.30
CA ARG A 10 -17.05 4.03 -16.37
C ARG A 10 -15.61 4.33 -16.00
N ARG A 11 -15.34 5.59 -15.73
CA ARG A 11 -14.05 6.04 -15.23
C ARG A 11 -14.30 6.70 -13.87
N THR A 12 -13.46 6.37 -12.92
CA THR A 12 -13.34 7.12 -11.68
C THR A 12 -11.95 7.74 -11.63
N ASP A 13 -11.85 8.95 -11.14
CA ASP A 13 -10.58 9.63 -10.88
C ASP A 13 -10.16 9.46 -9.41
N GLN A 14 -11.02 8.81 -8.61
CA GLN A 14 -10.74 8.49 -7.22
C GLN A 14 -9.67 7.38 -7.15
N PRO A 15 -8.62 7.57 -6.35
CA PRO A 15 -7.59 6.55 -6.19
C PRO A 15 -8.15 5.31 -5.49
N VAL A 16 -7.69 4.13 -5.89
CA VAL A 16 -8.02 2.85 -5.27
C VAL A 16 -6.74 2.08 -4.94
N GLY A 17 -6.72 1.39 -3.81
CA GLY A 17 -5.61 0.55 -3.40
C GLY A 17 -5.56 -0.77 -4.18
N LEU A 18 -4.38 -1.34 -4.34
CA LEU A 18 -4.20 -2.67 -4.94
C LEU A 18 -4.74 -3.79 -4.05
N ASP A 19 -4.84 -3.57 -2.77
CA ASP A 19 -5.46 -4.44 -1.76
C ASP A 19 -6.95 -4.69 -2.03
N ALA A 20 -7.63 -3.80 -2.75
CA ALA A 20 -9.00 -3.98 -3.19
C ALA A 20 -9.17 -5.05 -4.29
N LEU A 21 -8.12 -5.42 -5.03
CA LEU A 21 -8.23 -6.37 -6.15
C LEU A 21 -8.57 -7.80 -5.72
N PRO A 22 -7.91 -8.40 -4.70
CA PRO A 22 -8.24 -9.76 -4.27
C PRO A 22 -9.70 -9.92 -3.84
N PRO A 23 -10.28 -9.10 -2.94
CA PRO A 23 -11.68 -9.22 -2.56
C PRO A 23 -12.64 -8.93 -3.73
N THR A 24 -12.28 -8.03 -4.65
CA THR A 24 -13.08 -7.78 -5.86
C THR A 24 -13.17 -9.02 -6.75
N ILE A 25 -12.04 -9.71 -6.94
CA ILE A 25 -11.99 -10.94 -7.73
C ILE A 25 -12.81 -12.03 -7.03
N ALA A 26 -12.62 -12.24 -5.74
CA ALA A 26 -13.36 -13.23 -4.95
C ALA A 26 -14.88 -13.01 -5.08
N GLU A 27 -15.35 -11.78 -4.88
CA GLU A 27 -16.77 -11.44 -5.01
C GLU A 27 -17.30 -11.66 -6.43
N CYS A 28 -16.51 -11.33 -7.46
CA CYS A 28 -16.90 -11.60 -8.84
C CYS A 28 -17.14 -13.10 -9.12
N PHE A 29 -16.44 -13.98 -8.44
CA PHE A 29 -16.57 -15.42 -8.54
C PHE A 29 -17.50 -16.04 -7.48
N GLY A 30 -18.09 -15.25 -6.61
CA GLY A 30 -18.95 -15.72 -5.52
C GLY A 30 -18.19 -16.50 -4.44
N VAL A 31 -16.92 -16.17 -4.24
CA VAL A 31 -16.06 -16.77 -3.21
C VAL A 31 -15.98 -15.79 -2.04
N ASP A 32 -16.13 -16.30 -0.83
CA ASP A 32 -15.96 -15.47 0.38
C ASP A 32 -14.49 -15.04 0.53
N ALA A 33 -14.29 -13.74 0.75
CA ALA A 33 -12.97 -13.20 1.01
C ALA A 33 -12.47 -13.63 2.40
N PRO A 34 -11.22 -14.09 2.55
CA PRO A 34 -10.63 -14.34 3.86
C PRO A 34 -10.61 -13.07 4.71
N GLY A 35 -10.90 -13.21 6.01
CA GLY A 35 -10.97 -12.07 6.94
C GLY A 35 -9.64 -11.33 7.17
N VAL A 36 -8.54 -11.86 6.66
CA VAL A 36 -7.22 -11.21 6.69
C VAL A 36 -7.01 -10.19 5.57
N TRP A 37 -7.91 -10.15 4.56
CA TRP A 37 -7.82 -9.15 3.51
C TRP A 37 -8.45 -7.84 4.01
N THR A 38 -7.69 -6.76 3.88
CA THR A 38 -8.08 -5.42 4.38
C THR A 38 -8.76 -4.55 3.33
N GLY A 39 -8.56 -4.87 2.06
CA GLY A 39 -9.12 -4.11 0.95
C GLY A 39 -10.63 -4.33 0.80
N GLU A 40 -11.34 -3.28 0.40
CA GLU A 40 -12.77 -3.35 0.08
C GLU A 40 -12.99 -3.71 -1.39
N SER A 41 -13.99 -4.56 -1.64
CA SER A 41 -14.36 -4.94 -3.00
C SER A 41 -14.89 -3.76 -3.82
N LEU A 42 -14.43 -3.63 -5.05
CA LEU A 42 -14.87 -2.63 -6.01
C LEU A 42 -16.07 -3.08 -6.87
N VAL A 43 -16.70 -4.21 -6.57
CA VAL A 43 -17.81 -4.76 -7.37
C VAL A 43 -18.98 -3.78 -7.43
N ALA A 44 -19.34 -3.13 -6.31
CA ALA A 44 -20.39 -2.11 -6.29
C ALA A 44 -20.02 -0.89 -7.17
N THR A 45 -18.75 -0.47 -7.13
CA THR A 45 -18.24 0.60 -7.99
C THR A 45 -18.36 0.24 -9.47
N VAL A 46 -17.97 -0.99 -9.84
CA VAL A 46 -17.99 -1.45 -11.23
C VAL A 46 -19.41 -1.69 -11.75
N ARG A 47 -20.27 -2.31 -10.94
CA ARG A 47 -21.62 -2.69 -11.38
C ARG A 47 -22.63 -1.56 -11.25
N GLU A 48 -22.60 -0.83 -10.14
CA GLU A 48 -23.62 0.15 -9.76
C GLU A 48 -23.16 1.59 -9.94
N GLY A 49 -21.83 1.79 -10.03
CA GLY A 49 -21.21 3.11 -10.10
C GLY A 49 -21.17 3.82 -8.75
N ALA A 50 -21.19 3.02 -7.67
CA ALA A 50 -20.92 3.56 -6.36
C ALA A 50 -19.54 4.22 -6.33
N ALA A 51 -19.38 5.31 -5.59
CA ALA A 51 -18.05 5.86 -5.36
C ALA A 51 -17.23 4.84 -4.54
N PRO A 52 -15.94 4.64 -4.84
CA PRO A 52 -15.04 3.93 -3.93
C PRO A 52 -15.04 4.60 -2.55
N THR A 53 -14.70 3.84 -1.52
CA THR A 53 -14.57 4.38 -0.17
C THR A 53 -13.45 5.43 -0.15
N ASP A 54 -13.69 6.55 0.54
CA ASP A 54 -12.70 7.61 0.74
C ASP A 54 -11.69 7.22 1.83
N THR A 55 -11.10 6.04 1.67
CA THR A 55 -10.08 5.51 2.56
C THR A 55 -8.71 5.84 1.99
N PRO A 56 -7.81 6.45 2.77
CA PRO A 56 -6.45 6.70 2.33
C PRO A 56 -5.74 5.41 1.92
N ILE A 57 -4.99 5.47 0.83
CA ILE A 57 -4.20 4.37 0.34
C ILE A 57 -2.83 4.44 0.98
N VAL A 58 -2.42 3.33 1.61
CA VAL A 58 -1.08 3.18 2.15
C VAL A 58 -0.22 2.37 1.20
N SER A 59 0.98 2.83 0.97
CA SER A 59 2.01 2.12 0.20
C SER A 59 3.30 2.09 1.01
N VAL A 60 3.99 0.96 0.96
CA VAL A 60 5.21 0.75 1.73
C VAL A 60 6.32 0.34 0.78
N ALA A 61 7.51 0.89 0.99
CA ALA A 61 8.71 0.49 0.29
C ALA A 61 9.89 0.40 1.26
N VAL A 62 10.74 -0.61 1.07
CA VAL A 62 12.01 -0.72 1.76
C VAL A 62 13.11 -0.21 0.82
N ARG A 63 13.85 0.80 1.26
CA ARG A 63 14.94 1.39 0.52
C ARG A 63 16.26 0.86 1.06
N GLY A 64 16.87 -0.12 0.37
CA GLY A 64 18.20 -0.60 0.72
C GLY A 64 19.32 0.26 0.14
N GLU A 65 20.51 0.19 0.73
CA GLU A 65 21.70 0.92 0.28
C GLU A 65 22.14 0.53 -1.14
N GLU A 66 21.89 -0.72 -1.55
CA GLU A 66 22.24 -1.20 -2.90
C GLU A 66 20.97 -1.46 -3.72
N VAL A 67 20.90 -0.83 -4.88
CA VAL A 67 19.92 -1.18 -5.92
C VAL A 67 20.40 -2.45 -6.59
N THR A 68 19.95 -3.61 -6.12
CA THR A 68 20.24 -4.87 -6.81
C THR A 68 19.27 -5.05 -7.96
N THR A 69 19.77 -5.53 -9.10
CA THR A 69 18.96 -5.89 -10.27
C THR A 69 18.21 -7.22 -10.08
N GLN A 70 18.43 -7.90 -8.97
CA GLN A 70 17.77 -9.17 -8.65
C GLN A 70 16.55 -8.93 -7.76
N PRO A 71 15.44 -9.63 -8.00
CA PRO A 71 14.24 -9.56 -7.16
C PRO A 71 14.46 -10.39 -5.88
N ILE A 72 15.36 -9.93 -5.00
CA ILE A 72 15.55 -10.55 -3.70
C ILE A 72 14.54 -9.91 -2.74
N PRO A 73 13.74 -10.69 -2.02
CA PRO A 73 12.90 -10.16 -0.94
C PRO A 73 13.81 -9.41 0.05
N ARG A 74 13.50 -8.14 0.30
CA ARG A 74 14.22 -7.35 1.29
C ARG A 74 13.47 -7.41 2.59
N SER A 75 14.16 -7.71 3.67
CA SER A 75 13.61 -7.57 5.00
C SER A 75 13.62 -6.08 5.41
N LEU A 76 12.77 -5.71 6.36
CA LEU A 76 12.78 -4.37 6.95
C LEU A 76 14.13 -4.01 7.61
N ALA A 77 14.92 -5.04 7.96
CA ALA A 77 16.26 -4.88 8.52
C ALA A 77 17.31 -4.42 7.50
N ASP A 78 17.01 -4.51 6.21
CA ASP A 78 17.99 -4.28 5.14
C ASP A 78 17.99 -2.83 4.60
N GLY A 79 17.17 -1.95 5.14
CA GLY A 79 17.11 -0.55 4.70
C GLY A 79 15.96 0.26 5.28
N ASP A 80 15.94 1.53 4.91
CA ASP A 80 14.94 2.50 5.37
C ASP A 80 13.53 2.08 4.94
N LEU A 81 12.61 2.09 5.88
CA LEU A 81 11.19 1.91 5.59
C LEU A 81 10.57 3.26 5.18
N LEU A 82 10.07 3.31 3.96
CA LEU A 82 9.28 4.43 3.48
C LEU A 82 7.80 4.07 3.54
N VAL A 83 7.02 4.85 4.24
CA VAL A 83 5.56 4.74 4.29
C VAL A 83 4.96 5.94 3.58
N SER A 84 4.10 5.68 2.60
CA SER A 84 3.38 6.71 1.87
C SER A 84 1.89 6.55 2.08
N VAL A 85 1.20 7.63 2.42
CA VAL A 85 -0.25 7.70 2.60
C VAL A 85 -0.82 8.73 1.63
N ARG A 86 -1.85 8.34 0.86
CA ARG A 86 -2.46 9.25 -0.10
C ARG A 86 -3.97 9.14 -0.12
N ASP A 87 -4.62 10.26 -0.38
CA ASP A 87 -6.01 10.35 -0.78
C ASP A 87 -6.16 11.03 -2.16
N GLU A 88 -7.32 11.56 -2.47
CA GLU A 88 -7.57 12.27 -3.73
C GLU A 88 -6.72 13.53 -3.87
N ARG A 89 -6.48 14.26 -2.77
CA ARG A 89 -5.79 15.55 -2.79
C ARG A 89 -4.35 15.47 -2.30
N TRP A 90 -4.10 14.76 -1.20
CA TRP A 90 -2.84 14.81 -0.49
C TRP A 90 -1.99 13.57 -0.72
N LEU A 91 -0.69 13.75 -0.74
CA LEU A 91 0.31 12.69 -0.66
C LEU A 91 1.28 13.03 0.45
N TYR A 92 1.41 12.13 1.40
CA TYR A 92 2.35 12.16 2.51
C TYR A 92 3.32 11.00 2.35
N THR A 93 4.60 11.24 2.58
CA THR A 93 5.61 10.18 2.60
C THR A 93 6.54 10.41 3.79
N GLU A 94 6.81 9.36 4.53
CA GLU A 94 7.71 9.38 5.69
C GLU A 94 8.76 8.30 5.56
N ASN A 95 10.02 8.69 5.81
CA ASN A 95 11.09 7.75 6.08
C ASN A 95 11.12 7.50 7.58
N THR A 96 10.73 6.30 8.02
CA THR A 96 10.54 5.99 9.44
C THR A 96 11.86 5.94 10.23
N GLU A 97 13.00 5.81 9.54
CA GLU A 97 14.31 5.76 10.19
C GLU A 97 14.89 7.15 10.41
N THR A 98 14.79 8.01 9.42
CA THR A 98 15.32 9.38 9.51
C THR A 98 14.31 10.38 10.03
N GLY A 99 13.02 10.05 10.03
CA GLY A 99 11.92 10.97 10.33
C GLY A 99 11.72 12.05 9.25
N ALA A 100 12.32 11.89 8.08
CA ALA A 100 12.13 12.83 6.98
C ALA A 100 10.71 12.66 6.40
N ILE A 101 10.00 13.80 6.27
CA ILE A 101 8.62 13.85 5.80
C ILE A 101 8.54 14.72 4.56
N GLU A 102 7.71 14.29 3.61
CA GLU A 102 7.32 15.06 2.44
C GLU A 102 5.79 15.09 2.36
N LEU A 103 5.22 16.28 2.07
CA LEU A 103 3.79 16.49 1.89
C LEU A 103 3.53 17.26 0.60
N TYR A 104 2.63 16.76 -0.24
CA TYR A 104 2.27 17.35 -1.53
C TYR A 104 0.76 17.54 -1.67
N ASP A 105 0.32 18.70 -2.20
CA ASP A 105 -1.04 18.93 -2.67
C ASP A 105 -1.17 18.53 -4.14
N ARG A 106 -1.61 17.32 -4.40
CA ARG A 106 -1.70 16.75 -5.77
C ARG A 106 -2.74 17.42 -6.66
N GLN A 107 -3.66 18.19 -6.09
CA GLN A 107 -4.61 18.99 -6.90
C GLN A 107 -3.96 20.26 -7.43
N GLN A 108 -3.05 20.86 -6.66
CA GLN A 108 -2.32 22.06 -7.06
C GLN A 108 -1.00 21.72 -7.77
N ASP A 109 -0.37 20.65 -7.35
CA ASP A 109 0.90 20.14 -7.90
C ASP A 109 0.81 18.64 -8.26
N PRO A 110 0.19 18.30 -9.40
CA PRO A 110 0.09 16.89 -9.84
C PRO A 110 1.44 16.22 -10.10
N THR A 111 2.49 16.99 -10.28
CA THR A 111 3.85 16.52 -10.59
C THR A 111 4.74 16.38 -9.37
N GLN A 112 4.25 16.78 -8.18
CA GLN A 112 4.95 16.64 -6.91
C GLN A 112 6.34 17.31 -6.93
N GLN A 113 6.37 18.57 -7.41
CA GLN A 113 7.59 19.38 -7.48
C GLN A 113 7.68 20.39 -6.34
N ASP A 114 6.59 20.67 -5.65
CA ASP A 114 6.43 21.71 -4.66
C ASP A 114 6.13 21.10 -3.27
N GLU A 115 7.17 20.58 -2.64
CA GLU A 115 7.10 19.98 -1.32
C GLU A 115 6.71 21.05 -0.26
N LEU A 116 5.73 20.73 0.61
CA LEU A 116 5.11 21.70 1.50
C LEU A 116 5.68 21.71 2.92
N SER A 117 6.19 20.56 3.42
CA SER A 117 6.63 20.46 4.83
C SER A 117 7.88 21.27 5.11
N ALA A 118 8.76 21.45 4.12
CA ALA A 118 9.99 22.23 4.24
C ALA A 118 9.81 23.74 4.00
N LYS A 119 8.59 24.21 3.64
CA LYS A 119 8.37 25.63 3.32
C LYS A 119 8.50 26.55 4.54
N GLN A 120 9.25 27.63 4.36
CA GLN A 120 9.29 28.72 5.35
C GLN A 120 7.91 29.38 5.42
N GLY A 121 7.32 29.39 6.61
CA GLY A 121 5.99 29.97 6.83
C GLY A 121 4.98 28.96 7.39
N GLY A 122 5.35 27.70 7.44
CA GLY A 122 4.50 26.63 7.96
C GLY A 122 3.44 26.14 6.96
N LEU A 123 2.75 25.09 7.34
CA LEU A 123 1.67 24.51 6.57
C LEU A 123 0.39 25.36 6.69
N SER A 124 -0.44 25.37 5.64
CA SER A 124 -1.82 25.86 5.76
C SER A 124 -2.62 24.97 6.72
N ALA A 125 -3.75 25.47 7.21
CA ALA A 125 -4.59 24.68 8.13
C ALA A 125 -5.03 23.33 7.52
N ASP A 126 -5.39 23.33 6.23
CA ASP A 126 -5.77 22.10 5.52
C ASP A 126 -4.58 21.13 5.38
N ALA A 127 -3.39 21.65 5.05
CA ALA A 127 -2.19 20.86 4.92
C ALA A 127 -1.73 20.30 6.27
N GLN A 128 -1.87 21.08 7.34
CA GLN A 128 -1.57 20.60 8.70
C GLN A 128 -2.51 19.47 9.13
N GLN A 129 -3.81 19.61 8.84
CA GLN A 129 -4.77 18.56 9.13
C GLN A 129 -4.47 17.27 8.36
N ALA A 130 -4.10 17.40 7.08
CA ALA A 130 -3.70 16.25 6.27
C ALA A 130 -2.42 15.59 6.81
N HIS A 131 -1.42 16.39 7.16
CA HIS A 131 -0.18 15.95 7.78
C HIS A 131 -0.44 15.14 9.06
N ASP A 132 -1.21 15.71 10.00
CA ASP A 132 -1.47 15.07 11.30
C ASP A 132 -2.23 13.73 11.13
N ARG A 133 -3.26 13.72 10.27
CA ARG A 133 -4.01 12.50 9.94
C ARG A 133 -3.14 11.43 9.31
N PHE A 134 -2.30 11.79 8.36
CA PHE A 134 -1.52 10.83 7.60
C PHE A 134 -0.30 10.33 8.36
N SER A 135 0.29 11.15 9.23
CA SER A 135 1.35 10.71 10.12
C SER A 135 0.86 9.64 11.10
N GLU A 136 -0.37 9.76 11.61
CA GLU A 136 -0.98 8.75 12.48
C GLU A 136 -1.16 7.42 11.74
N ILE A 137 -1.71 7.47 10.50
CA ILE A 137 -1.89 6.27 9.66
C ILE A 137 -0.53 5.64 9.31
N ALA A 138 0.47 6.44 8.97
CA ALA A 138 1.81 5.95 8.63
C ALA A 138 2.47 5.26 9.83
N ALA A 139 2.37 5.85 11.02
CA ALA A 139 2.91 5.27 12.24
C ALA A 139 2.24 3.93 12.61
N GLU A 140 0.92 3.83 12.47
CA GLU A 140 0.18 2.60 12.69
C GLU A 140 0.65 1.48 11.75
N HIS A 141 0.80 1.78 10.46
CA HIS A 141 1.26 0.80 9.47
C HIS A 141 2.72 0.40 9.68
N ALA A 142 3.60 1.33 10.03
CA ALA A 142 4.99 1.03 10.36
C ALA A 142 5.08 0.09 11.57
N ALA A 143 4.28 0.33 12.61
CA ALA A 143 4.23 -0.53 13.80
C ALA A 143 3.71 -1.95 13.48
N MET A 144 2.69 -2.07 12.63
CA MET A 144 2.18 -3.38 12.19
C MET A 144 3.24 -4.17 11.43
N LEU A 145 3.98 -3.51 10.54
CA LEU A 145 5.03 -4.16 9.76
C LEU A 145 6.21 -4.60 10.63
N SER A 146 6.63 -3.78 11.59
CA SER A 146 7.68 -4.15 12.54
C SER A 146 7.27 -5.35 13.39
N ALA A 147 6.03 -5.37 13.89
CA ALA A 147 5.51 -6.50 14.64
C ALA A 147 5.39 -7.80 13.80
N ALA A 148 5.09 -7.68 12.51
CA ALA A 148 5.05 -8.81 11.59
C ALA A 148 6.47 -9.36 11.33
N ALA A 149 7.46 -8.50 11.14
CA ALA A 149 8.86 -8.89 10.94
C ALA A 149 9.43 -9.62 12.16
N ASP A 150 9.11 -9.16 13.37
CA ASP A 150 9.55 -9.82 14.62
C ASP A 150 8.96 -11.24 14.78
N ASN A 151 7.74 -11.46 14.26
CA ASN A 151 7.09 -12.77 14.31
C ASN A 151 7.61 -13.74 13.23
N ASP A 152 8.06 -13.24 12.08
CA ASP A 152 8.54 -14.05 10.96
C ASP A 152 9.92 -14.71 11.29
N THR A 153 10.75 -14.02 12.06
CA THR A 153 12.04 -14.57 12.51
C THR A 153 11.92 -15.77 13.44
N ALA A 154 10.75 -16.02 14.03
CA ALA A 154 10.52 -17.14 14.94
C ALA A 154 10.05 -18.44 14.24
N GLY A 155 9.70 -18.39 12.94
CA GLY A 155 9.12 -19.51 12.20
C GLY A 155 9.94 -20.04 11.03
N ASP A 156 11.06 -19.41 10.70
CA ASP A 156 11.76 -19.59 9.42
C ASP A 156 12.45 -20.97 9.29
N ASP A 157 13.02 -21.50 10.37
CA ASP A 157 13.82 -22.76 10.32
C ASP A 157 12.98 -24.01 9.97
N ALA A 158 11.69 -24.05 10.32
CA ALA A 158 10.86 -25.24 10.10
C ALA A 158 10.16 -25.24 8.72
N VAL A 159 9.91 -24.05 8.17
CA VAL A 159 9.26 -23.89 6.85
C VAL A 159 10.26 -24.16 5.74
N ASP A 160 11.50 -23.79 5.90
CA ASP A 160 12.56 -24.00 4.91
C ASP A 160 12.83 -25.48 4.65
N GLU A 161 12.91 -26.33 5.68
CA GLU A 161 13.22 -27.74 5.54
C GLU A 161 12.09 -28.53 4.83
N GLU A 162 10.83 -28.18 5.09
CA GLU A 162 9.68 -28.77 4.40
C GLU A 162 9.56 -28.26 2.95
N LEU A 163 9.82 -26.98 2.71
CA LEU A 163 9.81 -26.37 1.39
C LEU A 163 10.94 -26.92 0.52
N GLU A 164 12.17 -27.03 1.05
CA GLU A 164 13.30 -27.64 0.34
C GLU A 164 13.02 -29.11 -0.01
N THR A 165 12.42 -29.87 0.89
CA THR A 165 12.03 -31.25 0.63
C THR A 165 10.99 -31.36 -0.48
N ARG A 166 9.99 -30.46 -0.51
CA ARG A 166 8.97 -30.39 -1.56
C ARG A 166 9.54 -29.94 -2.90
N LEU A 167 10.41 -28.94 -2.90
CA LEU A 167 11.07 -28.45 -4.11
C LEU A 167 11.98 -29.53 -4.71
N ALA A 168 12.74 -30.23 -3.87
CA ALA A 168 13.57 -31.36 -4.31
C ALA A 168 12.74 -32.50 -4.91
N ALA A 169 11.57 -32.82 -4.33
CA ALA A 169 10.65 -33.82 -4.86
C ALA A 169 10.04 -33.41 -6.23
N LEU A 170 9.95 -32.10 -6.52
CA LEU A 170 9.52 -31.54 -7.79
C LEU A 170 10.66 -31.35 -8.80
N GLY A 171 11.89 -31.71 -8.44
CA GLY A 171 13.04 -31.63 -9.32
C GLY A 171 13.74 -30.25 -9.36
N TYR A 172 13.38 -29.34 -8.49
CA TYR A 172 14.10 -28.08 -8.30
C TYR A 172 15.30 -28.31 -7.38
N ARG A 173 16.48 -27.85 -7.84
CA ARG A 173 17.74 -27.86 -7.08
C ARG A 173 18.29 -26.46 -6.96
#